data_7e07c8d349d411ee26d5baf66721ab0f
#
_entry.id   7e07c8d349d411ee26d5baf66721ab0f
#
_cell.length_a   1.000
_cell.length_b   1.000
_cell.length_c   1.000
_cell.angle_alpha   90.00
_cell.angle_beta   90.00
_cell.angle_gamma   90.00
#
_symmetry.space_group_name_H-M   'P 1'
#
loop_
_entity.id
_entity.type
_entity.pdbx_description
1 polymer ?
#
loop_
_entity_poly.entity_id
_entity_poly.type
_entity_poly.pdbx_seq_one_letter_code
_entity_poly.pdbx_strand_id
1 'polypeptide(L)'
;GRQVDIEIAQDLLQDLLRASDRRTTIDQIQKKVAEHFNIKISDMHSARRSRTIARPRQIAMYLSKNLTTRSLPEIGRKFGGRDHTTVIHAIKKVEELKKNDSNFTEDVEILTRSLETQ
;
A
#
# COMPACT_ATOMS: atom_id res chain seq x y z
N GLY A 1 -28.71 28.01 1.59
CA GLY A 1 -29.05 26.71 1.33
C GLY A 1 -28.38 26.13 0.11
N ARG A 2 -28.81 26.55 -1.08
CA ARG A 2 -28.26 25.94 -2.29
C ARG A 2 -26.79 26.22 -2.46
N GLN A 3 -26.36 27.42 -2.16
CA GLN A 3 -24.96 27.81 -2.26
C GLN A 3 -24.11 26.98 -1.32
N VAL A 4 -24.64 26.74 -0.12
CA VAL A 4 -23.94 25.92 0.86
C VAL A 4 -23.76 24.49 0.33
N ASP A 5 -24.81 23.96 -0.30
CA ASP A 5 -24.73 22.63 -0.88
C ASP A 5 -23.69 22.54 -2.00
N ILE A 6 -23.62 23.58 -2.81
CA ILE A 6 -22.64 23.63 -3.89
C ILE A 6 -21.22 23.70 -3.31
N GLU A 7 -21.05 24.50 -2.27
CA GLU A 7 -19.75 24.61 -1.61
C GLU A 7 -19.32 23.29 -1.00
N ILE A 8 -20.25 22.59 -0.36
CA ILE A 8 -19.96 21.30 0.22
C ILE A 8 -19.55 20.30 -0.87
N ALA A 9 -20.25 20.31 -1.99
CA ALA A 9 -19.91 19.43 -3.11
C ALA A 9 -18.54 19.75 -3.66
N GLN A 10 -18.20 21.03 -3.78
CA GLN A 10 -16.89 21.44 -4.25
C GLN A 10 -15.79 21.05 -3.28
N ASP A 11 -16.05 21.18 -1.98
CA ASP A 11 -15.08 20.79 -0.97
C ASP A 11 -14.81 19.29 -1.02
N LEU A 12 -15.85 18.49 -1.18
CA LEU A 12 -15.70 17.04 -1.32
C LEU A 12 -14.90 16.69 -2.56
N LEU A 13 -15.16 17.37 -3.66
CA LEU A 13 -14.44 17.14 -4.90
C LEU A 13 -12.98 17.52 -4.75
N GLN A 14 -12.72 18.66 -4.11
CA GLN A 14 -11.35 19.10 -3.88
C GLN A 14 -10.61 18.16 -2.95
N ASP A 15 -11.29 17.62 -1.94
CA ASP A 15 -10.68 16.64 -1.06
C ASP A 15 -10.31 15.39 -1.82
N LEU A 16 -11.17 14.95 -2.72
CA LEU A 16 -10.87 13.80 -3.56
C LEU A 16 -9.70 14.07 -4.49
N LEU A 17 -9.64 15.27 -5.06
CA LEU A 17 -8.56 15.66 -5.95
C LEU A 17 -7.24 15.77 -5.18
N ARG A 18 -7.27 16.37 -4.00
CA ARG A 18 -6.08 16.47 -3.18
C ARG A 18 -5.59 15.10 -2.73
N ALA A 19 -6.52 14.22 -2.35
CA ALA A 19 -6.18 12.86 -2.00
C ALA A 19 -5.55 12.14 -3.19
N SER A 20 -6.06 12.41 -4.39
CA SER A 20 -5.50 11.84 -5.61
C SER A 20 -4.10 12.38 -5.88
N ASP A 21 -3.92 13.70 -5.72
CA ASP A 21 -2.62 14.34 -5.96
C ASP A 21 -1.58 13.92 -4.95
N ARG A 22 -1.99 13.78 -3.70
CA ARG A 22 -1.08 13.38 -2.63
C ARG A 22 -1.06 11.88 -2.44
N ARG A 23 -1.79 11.17 -3.30
CA ARG A 23 -1.86 9.73 -3.21
C ARG A 23 -0.49 9.12 -3.37
N THR A 24 -0.20 8.21 -2.49
CA THR A 24 1.04 7.48 -2.54
C THR A 24 1.08 6.63 -3.80
N THR A 25 2.23 6.58 -4.43
CA THR A 25 2.45 5.69 -5.57
C THR A 25 2.97 4.36 -5.06
N ILE A 26 2.87 3.33 -5.91
CA ILE A 26 3.43 2.02 -5.56
C ILE A 26 4.94 2.14 -5.32
N ASP A 27 5.63 2.96 -6.11
CA ASP A 27 7.07 3.17 -5.95
C ASP A 27 7.38 3.75 -4.57
N GLN A 28 6.59 4.70 -4.11
CA GLN A 28 6.78 5.29 -2.78
C GLN A 28 6.52 4.26 -1.68
N ILE A 29 5.50 3.43 -1.87
CA ILE A 29 5.19 2.36 -0.91
C ILE A 29 6.36 1.39 -0.82
N GLN A 30 6.88 0.96 -1.96
CA GLN A 30 8.01 0.03 -2.00
C GLN A 30 9.22 0.62 -1.28
N LYS A 31 9.50 1.89 -1.54
CA LYS A 31 10.63 2.58 -0.91
C LYS A 31 10.47 2.68 0.60
N LYS A 32 9.29 3.09 1.05
CA LYS A 32 9.03 3.26 2.49
C LYS A 32 9.09 1.93 3.22
N VAL A 33 8.52 0.88 2.64
CA VAL A 33 8.54 -0.45 3.24
C VAL A 33 9.97 -0.98 3.28
N ALA A 34 10.72 -0.80 2.21
CA ALA A 34 12.12 -1.24 2.16
C ALA A 34 12.95 -0.54 3.24
N GLU A 35 12.75 0.76 3.42
CA GLU A 35 13.44 1.52 4.45
C GLU A 35 13.09 1.02 5.85
N HIS A 36 11.81 0.79 6.08
CA HIS A 36 11.32 0.36 7.40
C HIS A 36 11.90 -0.98 7.83
N PHE A 37 12.00 -1.92 6.88
CA PHE A 37 12.51 -3.25 7.17
C PHE A 37 13.98 -3.41 6.82
N ASN A 38 14.64 -2.33 6.41
CA ASN A 38 16.06 -2.32 6.10
C ASN A 38 16.44 -3.36 5.04
N ILE A 39 15.67 -3.39 3.97
CA ILE A 39 15.94 -4.23 2.81
C ILE A 39 16.08 -3.32 1.58
N LYS A 40 16.48 -3.91 0.46
CA LYS A 40 16.69 -3.15 -0.77
C LYS A 40 15.38 -3.04 -1.56
N ILE A 41 15.23 -1.94 -2.28
CA ILE A 41 14.07 -1.77 -3.17
C ILE A 41 14.01 -2.91 -4.18
N SER A 42 15.18 -3.35 -4.67
CA SER A 42 15.23 -4.47 -5.61
C SER A 42 14.64 -5.75 -5.05
N ASP A 43 14.59 -5.91 -3.73
CA ASP A 43 13.98 -7.08 -3.09
C ASP A 43 12.46 -7.11 -3.34
N MET A 44 11.85 -5.97 -3.64
CA MET A 44 10.42 -5.91 -3.99
C MET A 44 10.13 -6.60 -5.31
N HIS A 45 11.14 -6.70 -6.19
CA HIS A 45 10.98 -7.31 -7.51
C HIS A 45 11.60 -8.69 -7.59
N SER A 46 12.29 -9.13 -6.55
CA SER A 46 13.04 -10.37 -6.59
C SER A 46 12.12 -11.57 -6.35
N ALA A 47 12.62 -12.75 -6.75
CA ALA A 47 11.92 -14.01 -6.51
C ALA A 47 12.26 -14.63 -5.17
N ARG A 48 13.00 -13.92 -4.33
CA ARG A 48 13.41 -14.44 -3.02
C ARG A 48 12.21 -14.75 -2.14
N ARG A 49 12.29 -15.88 -1.47
CA ARG A 49 11.19 -16.37 -0.63
C ARG A 49 11.50 -16.33 0.85
N SER A 50 12.70 -15.88 1.25
CA SER A 50 13.01 -15.78 2.66
C SER A 50 12.02 -14.82 3.34
N ARG A 51 11.64 -15.13 4.57
CA ARG A 51 10.61 -14.36 5.27
C ARG A 51 11.02 -12.91 5.45
N THR A 52 12.30 -12.66 5.64
CA THR A 52 12.80 -11.29 5.81
C THR A 52 12.58 -10.42 4.60
N ILE A 53 12.35 -11.01 3.44
CA ILE A 53 12.10 -10.28 2.18
C ILE A 53 10.66 -10.47 1.73
N ALA A 54 10.14 -11.69 1.84
CA ALA A 54 8.78 -11.99 1.40
C ALA A 54 7.74 -11.25 2.23
N ARG A 55 7.95 -11.15 3.55
CA ARG A 55 6.98 -10.50 4.42
C ARG A 55 6.86 -8.99 4.14
N PRO A 56 7.95 -8.24 4.06
CA PRO A 56 7.87 -6.83 3.66
C PRO A 56 7.23 -6.65 2.28
N ARG A 57 7.53 -7.52 1.34
CA ARG A 57 6.95 -7.45 0.00
C ARG A 57 5.44 -7.65 0.05
N GLN A 58 4.96 -8.60 0.86
CA GLN A 58 3.53 -8.82 1.05
C GLN A 58 2.85 -7.58 1.65
N ILE A 59 3.49 -6.95 2.62
CA ILE A 59 2.99 -5.72 3.21
C ILE A 59 2.91 -4.62 2.16
N ALA A 60 3.93 -4.49 1.32
CA ALA A 60 3.93 -3.48 0.27
C ALA A 60 2.80 -3.71 -0.74
N MET A 61 2.51 -4.96 -1.09
CA MET A 61 1.38 -5.28 -1.96
C MET A 61 0.05 -4.92 -1.30
N TYR A 62 -0.09 -5.25 -0.02
CA TYR A 62 -1.29 -4.92 0.76
C TYR A 62 -1.51 -3.40 0.80
N LEU A 63 -0.48 -2.64 1.10
CA LEU A 63 -0.57 -1.19 1.14
C LEU A 63 -0.84 -0.60 -0.23
N SER A 64 -0.27 -1.19 -1.28
CA SER A 64 -0.54 -0.75 -2.65
C SER A 64 -2.01 -0.88 -3.00
N LYS A 65 -2.65 -1.97 -2.55
CA LYS A 65 -4.08 -2.15 -2.79
C LYS A 65 -4.91 -1.15 -1.99
N ASN A 66 -4.53 -0.90 -0.75
CA ASN A 66 -5.32 -0.03 0.14
C ASN A 66 -5.11 1.45 -0.10
N LEU A 67 -3.91 1.86 -0.51
CA LEU A 67 -3.55 3.27 -0.59
C LEU A 67 -3.52 3.82 -2.02
N THR A 68 -3.72 2.97 -3.02
CA THR A 68 -3.77 3.41 -4.42
C THR A 68 -5.02 2.86 -5.07
N THR A 69 -5.30 3.36 -6.28
CA THR A 69 -6.43 2.87 -7.07
C THR A 69 -5.97 1.87 -8.14
N ARG A 70 -4.72 1.42 -8.06
CA ARG A 70 -4.19 0.50 -9.04
C ARG A 70 -4.86 -0.86 -8.92
N SER A 71 -5.02 -1.52 -10.07
CA SER A 71 -5.61 -2.85 -10.14
C SER A 71 -4.64 -3.91 -9.64
N LEU A 72 -5.17 -5.09 -9.31
CA LEU A 72 -4.33 -6.19 -8.88
C LEU A 72 -3.30 -6.58 -9.94
N PRO A 73 -3.65 -6.67 -11.22
CA PRO A 73 -2.62 -6.94 -12.23
C PRO A 73 -1.53 -5.87 -12.32
N GLU A 74 -1.90 -4.60 -12.15
CA GLU A 74 -0.91 -3.52 -12.16
C GLU A 74 0.03 -3.63 -10.98
N ILE A 75 -0.52 -3.95 -9.80
CA ILE A 75 0.30 -4.16 -8.60
C ILE A 75 1.26 -5.31 -8.84
N GLY A 76 0.77 -6.42 -9.40
CA GLY A 76 1.62 -7.56 -9.68
C GLY A 76 2.79 -7.21 -10.60
N ARG A 77 2.51 -6.40 -11.62
CA ARG A 77 3.57 -5.97 -12.54
C ARG A 77 4.64 -5.14 -11.83
N LYS A 78 4.22 -4.32 -10.89
CA LYS A 78 5.17 -3.48 -10.13
C LYS A 78 6.02 -4.28 -9.15
N PHE A 79 5.63 -5.49 -8.86
CA PHE A 79 6.35 -6.36 -7.93
C PHE A 79 7.04 -7.53 -8.66
N GLY A 80 7.66 -7.22 -9.81
CA GLY A 80 8.46 -8.19 -10.53
C GLY A 80 7.67 -9.06 -11.49
N GLY A 81 6.53 -8.56 -11.95
CA GLY A 81 5.73 -9.29 -12.93
C GLY A 81 4.95 -10.47 -12.35
N ARG A 82 4.54 -10.36 -11.11
CA ARG A 82 3.70 -11.37 -10.47
C ARG A 82 2.26 -11.23 -10.95
N ASP A 83 1.54 -12.35 -11.01
CA ASP A 83 0.15 -12.28 -11.43
C ASP A 83 -0.74 -11.82 -10.27
N HIS A 84 -1.98 -11.51 -10.61
CA HIS A 84 -2.93 -10.96 -9.63
C HIS A 84 -3.25 -11.96 -8.51
N THR A 85 -3.17 -13.25 -8.78
CA THR A 85 -3.43 -14.27 -7.78
C THR A 85 -2.40 -14.20 -6.65
N THR A 86 -1.13 -13.97 -7.01
CA THR A 86 -0.07 -13.80 -6.03
C THR A 86 -0.34 -12.58 -5.15
N VAL A 87 -0.82 -11.49 -5.76
CA VAL A 87 -1.15 -10.27 -5.01
C VAL A 87 -2.31 -10.55 -4.04
N ILE A 88 -3.34 -11.25 -4.49
CA ILE A 88 -4.48 -11.61 -3.64
C ILE A 88 -4.01 -12.43 -2.44
N HIS A 89 -3.14 -13.41 -2.66
CA HIS A 89 -2.62 -14.24 -1.58
C HIS A 89 -1.81 -13.41 -0.58
N ALA A 90 -1.02 -12.46 -1.08
CA ALA A 90 -0.24 -11.58 -0.22
C ALA A 90 -1.16 -10.74 0.66
N ILE A 91 -2.22 -10.17 0.10
CA ILE A 91 -3.17 -9.35 0.83
C ILE A 91 -3.85 -10.17 1.92
N LYS A 92 -4.30 -11.37 1.58
CA LYS A 92 -4.96 -12.25 2.55
C LYS A 92 -4.00 -12.63 3.68
N LYS A 93 -2.74 -12.88 3.35
CA LYS A 93 -1.75 -13.24 4.36
C LYS A 93 -1.53 -12.10 5.34
N VAL A 94 -1.44 -10.86 4.84
CA VAL A 94 -1.30 -9.69 5.70
C VAL A 94 -2.51 -9.54 6.60
N GLU A 95 -3.71 -9.69 6.05
CA GLU A 95 -4.94 -9.59 6.85
C GLU A 95 -4.99 -10.64 7.95
N GLU A 96 -4.57 -11.86 7.63
CA GLU A 96 -4.51 -12.95 8.60
C GLU A 96 -3.50 -12.63 9.72
N LEU A 97 -2.31 -12.18 9.34
CA LEU A 97 -1.28 -11.85 10.32
C LEU A 97 -1.68 -10.67 11.21
N LYS A 98 -2.40 -9.71 10.67
CA LYS A 98 -2.88 -8.58 11.47
C LYS A 98 -3.83 -9.03 12.58
N LYS A 99 -4.56 -10.10 12.36
CA LYS A 99 -5.48 -10.62 13.38
C LYS A 99 -4.77 -11.34 14.51
N ASN A 100 -3.60 -11.91 14.22
CA ASN A 100 -2.93 -12.83 15.12
C ASN A 100 -1.63 -12.31 15.71
N ASP A 101 -1.11 -11.19 15.22
CA ASP A 101 0.21 -10.68 15.61
C ASP A 101 0.12 -9.17 15.79
N SER A 102 0.17 -8.73 17.04
CA SER A 102 0.05 -7.31 17.36
C SER A 102 1.27 -6.50 16.89
N ASN A 103 2.46 -7.10 16.93
CA ASN A 103 3.67 -6.42 16.46
C ASN A 103 3.61 -6.20 14.95
N PHE A 104 3.12 -7.19 14.23
CA PHE A 104 2.95 -7.09 12.80
C PHE A 104 1.93 -5.98 12.47
N THR A 105 0.82 -5.96 13.18
CA THR A 105 -0.22 -4.95 12.99
C THR A 105 0.34 -3.55 13.24
N GLU A 106 1.15 -3.41 14.29
CA GLU A 106 1.76 -2.13 14.61
C GLU A 106 2.67 -1.64 13.48
N ASP A 107 3.49 -2.54 12.91
CA ASP A 107 4.35 -2.19 11.78
C ASP A 107 3.52 -1.71 10.59
N VAL A 108 2.44 -2.42 10.27
CA VAL A 108 1.58 -2.05 9.14
C VAL A 108 0.92 -0.70 9.39
N GLU A 109 0.48 -0.44 10.61
CA GLU A 109 -0.16 0.82 10.95
C GLU A 109 0.81 1.99 10.91
N ILE A 110 2.03 1.80 11.38
CA ILE A 110 3.07 2.84 11.31
C ILE A 110 3.34 3.19 9.86
N LEU A 111 3.50 2.19 9.01
CA LEU A 111 3.74 2.41 7.59
C LEU A 111 2.56 3.12 6.92
N THR A 112 1.34 2.70 7.24
CA THR A 112 0.14 3.31 6.69
C THR A 112 0.09 4.80 7.01
N ARG A 113 0.28 5.13 8.28
CA ARG A 113 0.24 6.54 8.71
C ARG A 113 1.36 7.34 8.08
N SER A 114 2.55 6.77 8.01
CA SER A 114 3.70 7.44 7.41
C SER A 114 3.43 7.78 5.94
N LEU A 115 2.80 6.87 5.22
CA LEU A 115 2.50 7.07 3.80
C LEU A 115 1.33 8.04 3.59
N GLU A 116 0.34 8.02 4.48
CA GLU A 116 -0.81 8.89 4.35
C GLU A 116 -0.49 10.35 4.66
N THR A 117 0.55 10.61 5.44
CA THR A 117 0.92 11.97 5.84
C THR A 117 1.94 12.63 4.93
N GLN A 118 2.34 11.98 3.88
CA GLN A 118 3.29 12.56 2.92
C GLN A 118 2.68 13.64 2.07
#